data_ec22d782d658fd9f5515863ff99db6aa
#
_entry.id   ec22d782d658fd9f5515863ff99db6aa
#
_cell.length_a   1.000
_cell.length_b   1.000
_cell.length_c   1.000
_cell.angle_alpha   90.00
_cell.angle_beta   90.00
_cell.angle_gamma   90.00
#
_symmetry.space_group_name_H-M   'P 1'
#
loop_
_entity.id
_entity.type
_entity.pdbx_description
1 polymer ?
#
loop_
_entity_poly.entity_id
_entity_poly.type
_entity_poly.pdbx_seq_one_letter_code
_entity_poly.pdbx_strand_id
1 'polypeptide(L)'
;MSPLARAADALLEASVVGSFSRIGISVRSRLLPEFSDGLREAATGRVAVVTGATSGIGLAAASELARRGWTVYFLARSRDRAERARVKIGSAGGGDMVGYGLADMEDQDSVRAFAREFRRTYRRLDVLVHAAGAIHERFAVNHAGIELTVAGQLVTPFLLTKLLFPALLAAAPSRVITVSSGGMYAQRLDPATLEMSPSGYRGAVAYARVKRAQVVLSREWARRIDPADVAFHAMHPGWADTPGIATALPRFRWAARPILRTPEQGADTIVWLATAAPERLGSGCFWHDRRPRSEYRLPWTREDDPGVARHLWESIDRAAAS
;
A
#
# COMPACT_ATOMS: atom_id res chain seq x y z
N MET A 1 25.57 8.61 -5.96
CA MET A 1 25.29 7.57 -6.98
C MET A 1 26.20 7.77 -8.18
N SER A 2 26.89 6.71 -8.65
CA SER A 2 27.77 6.76 -9.82
C SER A 2 26.99 7.06 -11.13
N PRO A 3 27.66 7.64 -12.17
CA PRO A 3 27.02 7.83 -13.48
C PRO A 3 26.48 6.53 -14.09
N LEU A 4 27.21 5.41 -13.93
CA LEU A 4 26.80 4.08 -14.40
C LEU A 4 25.51 3.62 -13.72
N ALA A 5 25.40 3.75 -12.39
CA ALA A 5 24.21 3.37 -11.64
C ALA A 5 22.98 4.22 -12.05
N ARG A 6 23.19 5.51 -12.35
CA ARG A 6 22.12 6.39 -12.88
C ARG A 6 21.63 5.94 -14.25
N ALA A 7 22.56 5.64 -15.16
CA ALA A 7 22.22 5.18 -16.50
C ALA A 7 21.50 3.82 -16.47
N ALA A 8 21.98 2.88 -15.68
CA ALA A 8 21.33 1.57 -15.50
C ALA A 8 19.91 1.70 -14.92
N ASP A 9 19.70 2.53 -13.91
CA ASP A 9 18.38 2.77 -13.32
C ASP A 9 17.43 3.44 -14.33
N ALA A 10 17.90 4.41 -15.11
CA ALA A 10 17.11 5.05 -16.16
C ALA A 10 16.68 4.07 -17.27
N LEU A 11 17.59 3.19 -17.71
CA LEU A 11 17.28 2.15 -18.70
C LEU A 11 16.25 1.15 -18.16
N LEU A 12 16.40 0.70 -16.91
CA LEU A 12 15.41 -0.16 -16.27
C LEU A 12 14.06 0.56 -16.18
N GLU A 13 14.05 1.83 -15.77
CA GLU A 13 12.81 2.60 -15.58
C GLU A 13 12.10 2.87 -16.93
N ALA A 14 12.82 3.02 -18.02
CA ALA A 14 12.24 3.14 -19.37
C ALA A 14 11.49 1.86 -19.80
N SER A 15 11.85 0.69 -19.24
CA SER A 15 11.23 -0.59 -19.55
C SER A 15 10.27 -1.02 -18.44
N VAL A 16 9.00 -1.28 -18.77
CA VAL A 16 8.03 -1.84 -17.83
C VAL A 16 8.50 -3.20 -17.30
N VAL A 17 8.96 -4.09 -18.20
CA VAL A 17 9.44 -5.43 -17.83
C VAL A 17 10.71 -5.33 -17.00
N GLY A 18 11.68 -4.53 -17.43
CA GLY A 18 12.93 -4.33 -16.70
C GLY A 18 12.72 -3.70 -15.33
N SER A 19 11.79 -2.73 -15.23
CA SER A 19 11.53 -2.05 -13.97
C SER A 19 10.75 -2.93 -12.98
N PHE A 20 9.64 -3.54 -13.42
CA PHE A 20 8.65 -4.14 -12.51
C PHE A 20 8.95 -5.60 -12.16
N SER A 21 9.84 -6.25 -12.90
CA SER A 21 10.23 -7.64 -12.66
C SER A 21 11.28 -7.79 -11.56
N ARG A 22 11.57 -9.04 -11.20
CA ARG A 22 12.68 -9.37 -10.29
C ARG A 22 14.06 -8.97 -10.86
N ILE A 23 14.18 -8.80 -12.19
CA ILE A 23 15.41 -8.33 -12.83
C ILE A 23 15.71 -6.92 -12.35
N GLY A 24 14.71 -6.01 -12.38
CA GLY A 24 14.85 -4.63 -11.95
C GLY A 24 15.34 -4.50 -10.51
N ILE A 25 14.66 -5.15 -9.57
CA ILE A 25 15.04 -5.07 -8.16
C ILE A 25 16.41 -5.74 -7.92
N SER A 26 16.73 -6.84 -8.61
CA SER A 26 18.04 -7.51 -8.47
C SER A 26 19.21 -6.65 -8.97
N VAL A 27 19.01 -5.90 -10.06
CA VAL A 27 20.02 -4.97 -10.55
C VAL A 27 20.14 -3.75 -9.64
N ARG A 28 19.01 -3.15 -9.28
CA ARG A 28 18.96 -1.98 -8.40
C ARG A 28 19.56 -2.26 -7.02
N SER A 29 19.28 -3.43 -6.44
CA SER A 29 19.83 -3.80 -5.13
C SER A 29 21.36 -3.92 -5.10
N ARG A 30 22.01 -4.12 -6.25
CA ARG A 30 23.47 -4.18 -6.37
C ARG A 30 24.11 -2.84 -6.70
N LEU A 31 23.37 -1.96 -7.38
CA LEU A 31 23.93 -0.73 -7.94
C LEU A 31 23.55 0.54 -7.15
N LEU A 32 22.41 0.51 -6.46
CA LEU A 32 21.88 1.71 -5.82
C LEU A 32 22.25 1.76 -4.33
N PRO A 33 22.79 2.89 -3.86
CA PRO A 33 23.21 3.05 -2.46
C PRO A 33 22.03 2.93 -1.46
N GLU A 34 20.81 3.21 -1.89
CA GLU A 34 19.60 3.06 -1.08
C GLU A 34 19.38 1.61 -0.60
N PHE A 35 19.98 0.63 -1.27
CA PHE A 35 19.97 -0.78 -0.85
C PHE A 35 21.18 -1.16 0.01
N SER A 36 22.29 -0.43 -0.10
CA SER A 36 23.51 -0.66 0.69
C SER A 36 23.40 -0.08 2.10
N ASP A 37 22.68 1.03 2.25
CA ASP A 37 22.33 1.59 3.56
C ASP A 37 21.31 0.64 4.20
N GLY A 38 21.77 -0.35 4.91
CA GLY A 38 20.93 -1.37 5.54
C GLY A 38 19.65 -0.78 6.15
N LEU A 39 18.59 -1.54 6.12
CA LEU A 39 17.38 -1.16 6.85
C LEU A 39 17.80 -0.93 8.31
N ARG A 40 17.49 0.23 8.90
CA ARG A 40 17.89 0.58 10.28
C ARG A 40 17.58 -0.57 11.23
N GLU A 41 18.48 -0.77 12.19
CA GLU A 41 18.36 -1.80 13.22
C GLU A 41 17.04 -1.74 13.99
N ALA A 42 16.70 -2.86 14.62
CA ALA A 42 15.49 -3.05 15.40
C ALA A 42 15.18 -1.84 16.30
N ALA A 43 14.06 -1.21 16.05
CA ALA A 43 13.55 -0.16 16.92
C ALA A 43 12.47 -0.80 17.82
N THR A 44 12.86 -1.22 19.01
CA THR A 44 11.93 -1.70 20.04
C THR A 44 10.90 -0.62 20.40
N GLY A 45 9.66 -1.03 20.65
CA GLY A 45 8.57 -0.13 21.06
C GLY A 45 7.84 0.59 19.93
N ARG A 46 8.16 0.33 18.65
CA ARG A 46 7.38 0.83 17.51
C ARG A 46 6.22 -0.08 17.18
N VAL A 47 5.11 0.53 16.77
CA VAL A 47 3.86 -0.16 16.45
C VAL A 47 3.52 0.05 14.98
N ALA A 48 3.23 -1.04 14.28
CA ALA A 48 2.74 -1.04 12.90
C ALA A 48 1.35 -1.65 12.81
N VAL A 49 0.47 -1.02 12.02
CA VAL A 49 -0.79 -1.62 11.56
C VAL A 49 -0.64 -1.96 10.08
N VAL A 50 -0.95 -3.21 9.71
CA VAL A 50 -0.85 -3.68 8.32
C VAL A 50 -2.18 -4.27 7.87
N THR A 51 -2.81 -3.67 6.86
CA THR A 51 -3.96 -4.27 6.19
C THR A 51 -3.50 -5.29 5.14
N GLY A 52 -4.27 -6.35 4.89
CA GLY A 52 -3.90 -7.36 3.90
C GLY A 52 -2.73 -8.27 4.32
N ALA A 53 -2.38 -8.35 5.60
CA ALA A 53 -1.25 -9.12 6.12
C ALA A 53 -1.47 -10.64 6.20
N THR A 54 -2.60 -11.17 5.73
CA THR A 54 -2.86 -12.61 5.75
C THR A 54 -2.22 -13.37 4.59
N SER A 55 -1.68 -12.68 3.59
CA SER A 55 -1.01 -13.28 2.43
C SER A 55 -0.14 -12.28 1.66
N GLY A 56 0.68 -12.77 0.73
CA GLY A 56 1.40 -11.98 -0.26
C GLY A 56 2.28 -10.89 0.34
N ILE A 57 2.25 -9.71 -0.26
CA ILE A 57 3.11 -8.57 0.08
C ILE A 57 2.86 -8.05 1.50
N GLY A 58 1.58 -7.97 1.92
CA GLY A 58 1.23 -7.52 3.27
C GLY A 58 1.75 -8.45 4.35
N LEU A 59 1.68 -9.78 4.12
CA LEU A 59 2.26 -10.78 5.02
C LEU A 59 3.78 -10.65 5.09
N ALA A 60 4.45 -10.51 3.95
CA ALA A 60 5.91 -10.34 3.89
C ALA A 60 6.37 -9.06 4.61
N ALA A 61 5.66 -7.94 4.40
CA ALA A 61 5.94 -6.69 5.09
C ALA A 61 5.76 -6.80 6.61
N ALA A 62 4.64 -7.40 7.06
CA ALA A 62 4.35 -7.64 8.46
C ALA A 62 5.41 -8.55 9.13
N SER A 63 5.80 -9.63 8.45
CA SER A 63 6.83 -10.55 8.93
C SER A 63 8.20 -9.87 9.07
N GLU A 64 8.59 -9.04 8.11
CA GLU A 64 9.87 -8.34 8.16
C GLU A 64 9.89 -7.23 9.22
N LEU A 65 8.78 -6.53 9.44
CA LEU A 65 8.66 -5.56 10.54
C LEU A 65 8.73 -6.28 11.91
N ALA A 66 8.03 -7.40 12.07
CA ALA A 66 8.08 -8.21 13.28
C ALA A 66 9.50 -8.75 13.56
N ARG A 67 10.21 -9.23 12.52
CA ARG A 67 11.61 -9.67 12.63
C ARG A 67 12.56 -8.56 13.10
N ARG A 68 12.18 -7.30 12.86
CA ARG A 68 12.90 -6.10 13.31
C ARG A 68 12.47 -5.60 14.68
N GLY A 69 11.70 -6.39 15.42
CA GLY A 69 11.30 -6.07 16.79
C GLY A 69 10.12 -5.07 16.88
N TRP A 70 9.38 -4.86 15.81
CA TRP A 70 8.16 -4.04 15.85
C TRP A 70 6.99 -4.82 16.41
N THR A 71 6.15 -4.17 17.18
CA THR A 71 4.81 -4.67 17.46
C THR A 71 3.97 -4.55 16.20
N VAL A 72 3.49 -5.67 15.68
CA VAL A 72 2.68 -5.71 14.46
C VAL A 72 1.24 -6.07 14.82
N TYR A 73 0.30 -5.18 14.49
CA TYR A 73 -1.12 -5.44 14.60
C TYR A 73 -1.74 -5.43 13.19
N PHE A 74 -2.52 -6.44 12.85
CA PHE A 74 -3.02 -6.53 11.48
C PHE A 74 -4.51 -6.85 11.41
N LEU A 75 -5.12 -6.50 10.26
CA LEU A 75 -6.52 -6.78 9.98
C LEU A 75 -6.69 -8.09 9.21
N ALA A 76 -7.68 -8.87 9.59
CA ALA A 76 -8.08 -10.08 8.88
C ALA A 76 -9.61 -10.24 8.87
N ARG A 77 -10.16 -10.81 7.79
CA ARG A 77 -11.61 -11.08 7.67
C ARG A 77 -12.08 -12.34 8.41
N SER A 78 -11.20 -13.27 8.68
CA SER A 78 -11.55 -14.50 9.39
C SER A 78 -10.48 -14.88 10.42
N ARG A 79 -10.95 -15.43 11.55
CA ARG A 79 -10.10 -15.89 12.65
C ARG A 79 -9.08 -16.93 12.19
N ASP A 80 -9.47 -17.90 11.38
CA ASP A 80 -8.56 -18.96 10.91
C ASP A 80 -7.41 -18.41 10.05
N ARG A 81 -7.70 -17.43 9.18
CA ARG A 81 -6.66 -16.76 8.39
C ARG A 81 -5.77 -15.89 9.28
N ALA A 82 -6.37 -15.23 10.27
CA ALA A 82 -5.63 -14.42 11.23
C ALA A 82 -4.64 -15.25 12.04
N GLU A 83 -5.08 -16.37 12.61
CA GLU A 83 -4.20 -17.23 13.41
C GLU A 83 -3.07 -17.81 12.58
N ARG A 84 -3.34 -18.30 11.37
CA ARG A 84 -2.28 -18.77 10.47
C ARG A 84 -1.26 -17.66 10.13
N ALA A 85 -1.73 -16.45 9.91
CA ALA A 85 -0.85 -15.31 9.64
C ALA A 85 -0.06 -14.92 10.88
N ARG A 86 -0.70 -14.87 12.06
CA ARG A 86 -0.06 -14.57 13.35
C ARG A 86 1.10 -15.53 13.64
N VAL A 87 0.87 -16.82 13.44
CA VAL A 87 1.94 -17.84 13.61
C VAL A 87 3.09 -17.59 12.64
N LYS A 88 2.80 -17.31 11.35
CA LYS A 88 3.85 -17.03 10.35
C LYS A 88 4.64 -15.76 10.65
N ILE A 89 3.97 -14.70 11.04
CA ILE A 89 4.61 -13.42 11.38
C ILE A 89 5.42 -13.59 12.67
N GLY A 90 4.86 -14.25 13.69
CA GLY A 90 5.53 -14.50 14.96
C GLY A 90 6.78 -15.36 14.82
N SER A 91 6.73 -16.41 14.00
CA SER A 91 7.88 -17.28 13.72
C SER A 91 9.02 -16.58 12.95
N ALA A 92 8.73 -15.46 12.30
CA ALA A 92 9.76 -14.63 11.67
C ALA A 92 10.64 -13.83 12.68
N GLY A 93 10.26 -13.83 13.97
CA GLY A 93 11.02 -13.16 15.03
C GLY A 93 10.18 -12.23 15.93
N GLY A 94 8.89 -12.06 15.63
CA GLY A 94 7.99 -11.16 16.38
C GLY A 94 7.44 -11.72 17.70
N GLY A 95 7.44 -13.06 17.86
CA GLY A 95 6.93 -13.71 19.07
C GLY A 95 5.53 -13.18 19.47
N ASP A 96 5.40 -12.79 20.74
CA ASP A 96 4.16 -12.27 21.32
C ASP A 96 3.82 -10.82 20.90
N MET A 97 4.69 -10.15 20.17
CA MET A 97 4.46 -8.79 19.64
C MET A 97 3.57 -8.75 18.39
N VAL A 98 2.89 -9.87 18.06
CA VAL A 98 2.01 -9.97 16.89
C VAL A 98 0.58 -10.19 17.31
N GLY A 99 -0.25 -9.20 17.06
CA GLY A 99 -1.70 -9.22 17.30
C GLY A 99 -2.51 -9.01 16.02
N TYR A 100 -3.82 -9.27 16.10
CA TYR A 100 -4.74 -8.98 15.01
C TYR A 100 -6.12 -8.56 15.53
N GLY A 101 -6.85 -7.84 14.67
CA GLY A 101 -8.27 -7.60 14.84
C GLY A 101 -9.05 -8.14 13.63
N LEU A 102 -10.31 -8.50 13.87
CA LEU A 102 -11.19 -8.96 12.79
C LEU A 102 -11.88 -7.74 12.17
N ALA A 103 -11.65 -7.55 10.87
CA ALA A 103 -12.34 -6.52 10.09
C ALA A 103 -12.40 -6.90 8.62
N ASP A 104 -13.49 -6.52 7.96
CA ASP A 104 -13.59 -6.52 6.51
C ASP A 104 -13.34 -5.11 5.98
N MET A 105 -12.36 -4.98 5.09
CA MET A 105 -12.05 -3.69 4.46
C MET A 105 -13.14 -3.20 3.49
N GLU A 106 -14.12 -4.02 3.15
CA GLU A 106 -15.26 -3.63 2.32
C GLU A 106 -16.44 -3.09 3.15
N ASP A 107 -16.30 -3.12 4.49
CA ASP A 107 -17.33 -2.72 5.46
C ASP A 107 -16.79 -1.62 6.39
N GLN A 108 -17.38 -0.43 6.32
CA GLN A 108 -16.98 0.73 7.13
C GLN A 108 -17.20 0.49 8.62
N ASP A 109 -18.28 -0.18 9.02
CA ASP A 109 -18.59 -0.43 10.44
C ASP A 109 -17.62 -1.42 11.07
N SER A 110 -17.23 -2.42 10.30
CA SER A 110 -16.19 -3.37 10.67
C SER A 110 -14.85 -2.65 10.91
N VAL A 111 -14.48 -1.72 10.03
CA VAL A 111 -13.26 -0.90 10.16
C VAL A 111 -13.35 0.06 11.35
N ARG A 112 -14.52 0.66 11.62
CA ARG A 112 -14.76 1.48 12.82
C ARG A 112 -14.58 0.67 14.10
N ALA A 113 -15.11 -0.56 14.13
CA ALA A 113 -14.95 -1.46 15.27
C ALA A 113 -13.49 -1.81 15.54
N PHE A 114 -12.76 -2.18 14.49
CA PHE A 114 -11.32 -2.46 14.55
C PHE A 114 -10.54 -1.25 15.11
N ALA A 115 -10.78 -0.06 14.59
CA ALA A 115 -10.06 1.14 15.03
C ALA A 115 -10.32 1.47 16.51
N ARG A 116 -11.55 1.25 16.99
CA ARG A 116 -11.87 1.39 18.43
C ARG A 116 -11.10 0.39 19.28
N GLU A 117 -11.04 -0.87 18.87
CA GLU A 117 -10.30 -1.93 19.56
C GLU A 117 -8.80 -1.63 19.60
N PHE A 118 -8.23 -1.29 18.46
CA PHE A 118 -6.81 -0.90 18.36
C PHE A 118 -6.47 0.23 19.33
N ARG A 119 -7.26 1.32 19.35
CA ARG A 119 -7.02 2.49 20.20
C ARG A 119 -7.22 2.25 21.70
N ARG A 120 -7.91 1.18 22.09
CA ARG A 120 -7.98 0.74 23.49
C ARG A 120 -6.67 0.09 23.94
N THR A 121 -6.03 -0.65 23.06
CA THR A 121 -4.81 -1.42 23.34
C THR A 121 -3.54 -0.59 23.11
N TYR A 122 -3.51 0.18 22.01
CA TYR A 122 -2.33 0.94 21.57
C TYR A 122 -2.61 2.44 21.55
N ARG A 123 -1.75 3.20 22.23
CA ARG A 123 -1.84 4.67 22.28
C ARG A 123 -1.10 5.35 21.15
N ARG A 124 -0.16 4.64 20.51
CA ARG A 124 0.68 5.15 19.42
C ARG A 124 0.64 4.21 18.22
N LEU A 125 0.87 4.78 17.04
CA LEU A 125 1.00 4.06 15.77
C LEU A 125 2.11 4.72 14.95
N ASP A 126 3.23 4.03 14.78
CA ASP A 126 4.38 4.57 14.04
C ASP A 126 4.22 4.43 12.52
N VAL A 127 3.60 3.34 12.08
CA VAL A 127 3.36 3.09 10.65
C VAL A 127 2.00 2.42 10.42
N LEU A 128 1.22 3.00 9.49
CA LEU A 128 0.02 2.39 8.92
C LEU A 128 0.30 1.97 7.48
N VAL A 129 0.16 0.67 7.17
CA VAL A 129 0.36 0.13 5.82
C VAL A 129 -0.98 -0.32 5.24
N HIS A 130 -1.42 0.36 4.19
CA HIS A 130 -2.56 -0.03 3.38
C HIS A 130 -2.11 -0.98 2.26
N ALA A 131 -2.03 -2.30 2.56
CA ALA A 131 -1.66 -3.33 1.60
C ALA A 131 -2.83 -4.25 1.21
N ALA A 132 -4.00 -4.10 1.82
CA ALA A 132 -5.20 -4.81 1.39
C ALA A 132 -5.60 -4.38 -0.02
N GLY A 133 -5.94 -5.35 -0.86
CA GLY A 133 -6.44 -5.11 -2.20
C GLY A 133 -6.83 -6.41 -2.89
N ALA A 134 -7.91 -6.35 -3.65
CA ALA A 134 -8.43 -7.44 -4.46
C ALA A 134 -8.90 -6.90 -5.82
N ILE A 135 -8.93 -7.77 -6.82
CA ILE A 135 -9.60 -7.51 -8.09
C ILE A 135 -10.89 -8.32 -8.08
N HIS A 136 -12.02 -7.65 -8.08
CA HIS A 136 -13.33 -8.29 -8.17
C HIS A 136 -13.67 -8.55 -9.65
N GLU A 137 -14.02 -9.77 -10.00
CA GLU A 137 -14.36 -10.12 -11.38
C GLU A 137 -15.75 -9.61 -11.80
N ARG A 138 -16.64 -9.44 -10.81
CA ARG A 138 -18.03 -9.00 -11.01
C ARG A 138 -18.33 -7.77 -10.19
N PHE A 139 -19.21 -6.94 -10.72
CA PHE A 139 -19.75 -5.80 -9.97
C PHE A 139 -20.51 -6.29 -8.74
N ALA A 140 -20.18 -5.70 -7.61
CA ALA A 140 -20.93 -5.84 -6.37
C ALA A 140 -20.76 -4.58 -5.52
N VAL A 141 -21.71 -4.32 -4.65
CA VAL A 141 -21.69 -3.18 -3.72
C VAL A 141 -21.73 -3.69 -2.28
N ASN A 142 -21.22 -2.89 -1.36
CA ASN A 142 -21.37 -3.15 0.07
C ASN A 142 -22.74 -2.68 0.58
N HIS A 143 -23.01 -2.80 1.89
CA HIS A 143 -24.27 -2.39 2.50
C HIS A 143 -24.55 -0.87 2.40
N ALA A 144 -23.53 -0.05 2.20
CA ALA A 144 -23.66 1.38 1.96
C ALA A 144 -23.88 1.73 0.46
N GLY A 145 -24.00 0.73 -0.41
CA GLY A 145 -24.20 0.92 -1.86
C GLY A 145 -22.92 1.30 -2.63
N ILE A 146 -21.75 1.21 -2.03
CA ILE A 146 -20.45 1.57 -2.64
C ILE A 146 -19.87 0.33 -3.32
N GLU A 147 -19.35 0.49 -4.56
CA GLU A 147 -18.70 -0.61 -5.30
C GLU A 147 -17.51 -1.17 -4.48
N LEU A 148 -17.40 -2.51 -4.41
CA LEU A 148 -16.49 -3.19 -3.48
C LEU A 148 -15.01 -2.80 -3.65
N THR A 149 -14.54 -2.53 -4.89
CA THR A 149 -13.16 -2.10 -5.12
C THR A 149 -12.93 -0.70 -4.56
N VAL A 150 -13.89 0.20 -4.73
CA VAL A 150 -13.87 1.57 -4.19
C VAL A 150 -14.00 1.53 -2.67
N ALA A 151 -14.97 0.77 -2.14
CA ALA A 151 -15.17 0.62 -0.70
C ALA A 151 -13.89 0.13 -0.02
N GLY A 152 -13.38 -1.04 -0.45
CA GLY A 152 -12.28 -1.73 0.24
C GLY A 152 -10.89 -1.12 0.02
N GLN A 153 -10.71 -0.34 -1.04
CA GLN A 153 -9.37 0.15 -1.40
C GLN A 153 -9.24 1.68 -1.41
N LEU A 154 -10.36 2.42 -1.28
CA LEU A 154 -10.31 3.89 -1.13
C LEU A 154 -11.04 4.36 0.14
N VAL A 155 -12.34 4.06 0.26
CA VAL A 155 -13.18 4.59 1.33
C VAL A 155 -12.72 4.10 2.70
N THR A 156 -12.56 2.79 2.89
CA THR A 156 -12.17 2.25 4.20
C THR A 156 -10.71 2.49 4.55
N PRO A 157 -9.71 2.48 3.65
CA PRO A 157 -8.37 2.95 3.97
C PRO A 157 -8.34 4.42 4.40
N PHE A 158 -9.11 5.28 3.73
CA PHE A 158 -9.25 6.68 4.10
C PHE A 158 -9.88 6.82 5.50
N LEU A 159 -10.99 6.13 5.76
CA LEU A 159 -11.64 6.07 7.06
C LEU A 159 -10.70 5.56 8.15
N LEU A 160 -10.01 4.45 7.91
CA LEU A 160 -9.06 3.87 8.87
C LEU A 160 -7.95 4.86 9.22
N THR A 161 -7.41 5.57 8.22
CA THR A 161 -6.42 6.63 8.44
C THR A 161 -6.98 7.72 9.35
N LYS A 162 -8.20 8.22 9.10
CA LYS A 162 -8.86 9.24 9.96
C LYS A 162 -9.04 8.73 11.39
N LEU A 163 -9.52 7.50 11.56
CA LEU A 163 -9.81 6.92 12.88
C LEU A 163 -8.54 6.65 13.71
N LEU A 164 -7.42 6.30 13.04
CA LEU A 164 -6.13 6.06 13.68
C LEU A 164 -5.24 7.30 13.74
N PHE A 165 -5.68 8.42 13.17
CA PHE A 165 -4.89 9.66 13.11
C PHE A 165 -4.39 10.15 14.47
N PRO A 166 -5.19 10.12 15.56
CA PRO A 166 -4.68 10.49 16.88
C PRO A 166 -3.52 9.61 17.38
N ALA A 167 -3.53 8.32 17.03
CA ALA A 167 -2.44 7.41 17.39
C ALA A 167 -1.19 7.62 16.50
N LEU A 168 -1.37 8.03 15.24
CA LEU A 168 -0.29 8.44 14.35
C LEU A 168 0.38 9.71 14.89
N LEU A 169 -0.38 10.73 15.25
CA LEU A 169 0.14 11.96 15.87
C LEU A 169 0.92 11.68 17.17
N ALA A 170 0.42 10.77 17.99
CA ALA A 170 1.10 10.38 19.24
C ALA A 170 2.45 9.66 19.04
N ALA A 171 2.74 9.23 17.79
CA ALA A 171 3.97 8.59 17.41
C ALA A 171 4.85 9.45 16.49
N ALA A 172 4.52 10.73 16.29
CA ALA A 172 5.23 11.61 15.37
C ALA A 172 6.76 11.53 15.53
N PRO A 173 7.52 11.53 14.42
CA PRO A 173 7.08 11.49 13.03
C PRO A 173 6.64 10.06 12.61
N SER A 174 5.37 9.92 12.29
CA SER A 174 4.77 8.66 11.88
C SER A 174 4.53 8.61 10.35
N ARG A 175 4.03 7.48 9.83
CA ARG A 175 3.87 7.30 8.37
C ARG A 175 2.65 6.51 7.99
N VAL A 176 2.06 6.88 6.87
CA VAL A 176 1.05 6.11 6.16
C VAL A 176 1.61 5.68 4.80
N ILE A 177 1.63 4.38 4.54
CA ILE A 177 2.19 3.81 3.31
C ILE A 177 1.06 3.10 2.56
N THR A 178 0.73 3.58 1.36
CA THR A 178 -0.32 3.02 0.52
C THR A 178 0.28 2.20 -0.61
N VAL A 179 -0.08 0.92 -0.68
CA VAL A 179 0.37 0.01 -1.74
C VAL A 179 -0.53 0.15 -2.95
N SER A 180 -0.06 0.88 -3.95
CA SER A 180 -0.67 1.02 -5.26
C SER A 180 -0.26 -0.13 -6.19
N SER A 181 -0.33 0.06 -7.49
CA SER A 181 0.00 -0.95 -8.52
C SER A 181 0.47 -0.28 -9.81
N GLY A 182 1.28 -1.00 -10.59
CA GLY A 182 1.66 -0.57 -11.95
C GLY A 182 0.48 -0.38 -12.90
N GLY A 183 -0.66 -1.03 -12.64
CA GLY A 183 -1.89 -0.82 -13.41
C GLY A 183 -2.39 0.63 -13.43
N MET A 184 -2.05 1.41 -12.42
CA MET A 184 -2.41 2.83 -12.33
C MET A 184 -1.86 3.68 -13.49
N TYR A 185 -0.73 3.29 -14.06
CA TYR A 185 -0.10 4.03 -15.17
C TYR A 185 -0.94 4.04 -16.45
N ALA A 186 -1.88 3.11 -16.59
CA ALA A 186 -2.80 3.05 -17.72
C ALA A 186 -4.09 3.86 -17.52
N GLN A 187 -4.26 4.50 -16.37
CA GLN A 187 -5.51 5.20 -16.03
C GLN A 187 -5.24 6.68 -15.76
N ARG A 188 -6.08 7.55 -16.34
CA ARG A 188 -6.25 8.93 -15.89
C ARG A 188 -7.14 8.94 -14.64
N LEU A 189 -6.92 9.87 -13.72
CA LEU A 189 -7.86 10.10 -12.65
C LEU A 189 -9.11 10.82 -13.21
N ASP A 190 -10.26 10.23 -12.94
CA ASP A 190 -11.56 10.84 -13.21
C ASP A 190 -12.53 10.38 -12.10
N PRO A 191 -12.84 11.25 -11.14
CA PRO A 191 -13.74 10.91 -10.04
C PRO A 191 -15.15 10.51 -10.49
N ALA A 192 -15.63 11.05 -11.62
CA ALA A 192 -16.96 10.73 -12.13
C ALA A 192 -17.08 9.30 -12.68
N THR A 193 -15.95 8.70 -13.08
CA THR A 193 -15.90 7.34 -13.62
C THR A 193 -15.21 6.35 -12.68
N LEU A 194 -14.94 6.76 -11.45
CA LEU A 194 -14.26 5.92 -10.46
C LEU A 194 -15.04 4.63 -10.20
N GLU A 195 -16.34 4.76 -9.95
CA GLU A 195 -17.27 3.64 -9.92
C GLU A 195 -17.78 3.32 -11.33
N MET A 196 -17.71 2.05 -11.69
CA MET A 196 -18.19 1.58 -12.98
C MET A 196 -19.64 1.13 -12.87
N SER A 197 -20.41 1.28 -13.96
CA SER A 197 -21.77 0.71 -14.03
C SER A 197 -21.74 -0.82 -14.04
N PRO A 198 -22.77 -1.50 -13.51
CA PRO A 198 -22.84 -2.96 -13.51
C PRO A 198 -22.68 -3.59 -14.91
N SER A 199 -23.29 -2.98 -15.94
CA SER A 199 -23.24 -3.48 -17.31
C SER A 199 -21.89 -3.30 -18.00
N GLY A 200 -21.10 -2.33 -17.55
CA GLY A 200 -19.77 -2.02 -18.12
C GLY A 200 -18.61 -2.47 -17.23
N TYR A 201 -18.87 -3.21 -16.16
CA TYR A 201 -17.86 -3.55 -15.17
C TYR A 201 -16.74 -4.43 -15.72
N ARG A 202 -15.53 -3.97 -15.50
CA ARG A 202 -14.29 -4.69 -15.80
C ARG A 202 -13.36 -4.57 -14.60
N GLY A 203 -13.27 -5.62 -13.80
CA GLY A 203 -12.57 -5.60 -12.51
C GLY A 203 -11.13 -5.11 -12.58
N ALA A 204 -10.37 -5.48 -13.62
CA ALA A 204 -9.00 -4.99 -13.81
C ALA A 204 -8.95 -3.46 -14.07
N VAL A 205 -9.96 -2.90 -14.74
CA VAL A 205 -10.06 -1.45 -14.98
C VAL A 205 -10.47 -0.72 -13.70
N ALA A 206 -11.50 -1.22 -12.99
CA ALA A 206 -11.92 -0.68 -11.69
C ALA A 206 -10.73 -0.65 -10.72
N TYR A 207 -10.03 -1.76 -10.60
CA TYR A 207 -8.81 -1.86 -9.80
C TYR A 207 -7.75 -0.82 -10.21
N ALA A 208 -7.45 -0.70 -11.50
CA ALA A 208 -6.44 0.24 -11.98
C ALA A 208 -6.82 1.71 -11.72
N ARG A 209 -8.11 2.08 -11.87
CA ARG A 209 -8.63 3.41 -11.51
C ARG A 209 -8.47 3.70 -10.01
N VAL A 210 -8.87 2.74 -9.18
CA VAL A 210 -8.72 2.85 -7.73
C VAL A 210 -7.25 2.99 -7.33
N LYS A 211 -6.34 2.24 -7.96
CA LYS A 211 -4.89 2.35 -7.71
C LYS A 211 -4.33 3.70 -8.13
N ARG A 212 -4.86 4.35 -9.17
CA ARG A 212 -4.56 5.74 -9.52
C ARG A 212 -5.06 6.71 -8.44
N ALA A 213 -6.31 6.57 -8.03
CA ALA A 213 -6.93 7.41 -7.01
C ALA A 213 -6.18 7.32 -5.66
N GLN A 214 -5.68 6.14 -5.28
CA GLN A 214 -4.86 5.96 -4.06
C GLN A 214 -3.61 6.84 -4.05
N VAL A 215 -2.90 6.95 -5.18
CA VAL A 215 -1.70 7.80 -5.29
C VAL A 215 -2.07 9.27 -5.11
N VAL A 216 -3.16 9.70 -5.75
CA VAL A 216 -3.64 11.08 -5.61
C VAL A 216 -4.10 11.38 -4.19
N LEU A 217 -4.86 10.48 -3.54
CA LEU A 217 -5.27 10.66 -2.14
C LEU A 217 -4.06 10.71 -1.19
N SER A 218 -3.03 9.90 -1.42
CA SER A 218 -1.80 9.96 -0.62
C SER A 218 -1.13 11.34 -0.71
N ARG A 219 -1.08 11.91 -1.93
CA ARG A 219 -0.57 13.28 -2.15
C ARG A 219 -1.47 14.33 -1.51
N GLU A 220 -2.78 14.16 -1.57
CA GLU A 220 -3.73 15.09 -0.96
C GLU A 220 -3.67 15.07 0.59
N TRP A 221 -3.42 13.92 1.21
CA TRP A 221 -3.08 13.84 2.62
C TRP A 221 -1.79 14.61 2.94
N ALA A 222 -0.73 14.38 2.17
CA ALA A 222 0.56 15.03 2.35
C ALA A 222 0.51 16.56 2.20
N ARG A 223 -0.45 17.09 1.43
CA ARG A 223 -0.67 18.54 1.29
C ARG A 223 -1.35 19.19 2.49
N ARG A 224 -2.08 18.39 3.29
CA ARG A 224 -2.89 18.85 4.42
C ARG A 224 -2.22 18.66 5.77
N ILE A 225 -1.24 17.79 5.85
CA ILE A 225 -0.63 17.35 7.11
C ILE A 225 0.88 17.64 7.05
N ASP A 226 1.40 18.20 8.14
CA ASP A 226 2.84 18.41 8.26
C ASP A 226 3.58 17.06 8.26
N PRO A 227 4.58 16.87 7.41
CA PRO A 227 5.37 15.64 7.40
C PRO A 227 6.15 15.39 8.71
N ALA A 228 6.37 16.40 9.53
CA ALA A 228 6.91 16.26 10.88
C ALA A 228 5.94 15.52 11.82
N ASP A 229 4.64 15.59 11.55
CA ASP A 229 3.61 14.86 12.27
C ASP A 229 3.38 13.48 11.64
N VAL A 230 2.88 13.48 10.39
CA VAL A 230 2.56 12.25 9.66
C VAL A 230 2.96 12.38 8.18
N ALA A 231 3.90 11.57 7.73
CA ALA A 231 4.28 11.52 6.33
C ALA A 231 3.43 10.49 5.55
N PHE A 232 3.00 10.85 4.35
CA PHE A 232 2.17 10.01 3.48
C PHE A 232 2.95 9.61 2.24
N HIS A 233 2.94 8.32 1.93
CA HIS A 233 3.63 7.76 0.78
C HIS A 233 2.74 6.78 0.05
N ALA A 234 2.79 6.80 -1.27
CA ALA A 234 2.29 5.72 -2.11
C ALA A 234 3.46 4.97 -2.73
N MET A 235 3.31 3.67 -2.95
CA MET A 235 4.34 2.88 -3.59
C MET A 235 3.76 1.80 -4.51
N HIS A 236 4.59 1.29 -5.40
CA HIS A 236 4.28 0.20 -6.29
C HIS A 236 5.29 -0.94 -6.09
N PRO A 237 4.81 -2.19 -5.85
CA PRO A 237 5.66 -3.30 -5.43
C PRO A 237 6.39 -4.02 -6.58
N GLY A 238 6.19 -3.61 -7.82
CA GLY A 238 6.54 -4.42 -8.98
C GLY A 238 5.53 -5.54 -9.24
N TRP A 239 5.90 -6.48 -10.10
CA TRP A 239 5.09 -7.65 -10.43
C TRP A 239 5.42 -8.79 -9.44
N ALA A 240 4.79 -8.78 -8.27
CA ALA A 240 5.00 -9.79 -7.25
C ALA A 240 4.04 -10.99 -7.42
N ASP A 241 4.57 -12.21 -7.30
CA ASP A 241 3.76 -13.44 -7.32
C ASP A 241 2.99 -13.58 -6.01
N THR A 242 1.72 -13.24 -6.07
CA THR A 242 0.81 -13.26 -4.91
C THR A 242 -0.44 -14.06 -5.21
N PRO A 243 -1.14 -14.57 -4.19
CA PRO A 243 -2.42 -15.24 -4.39
C PRO A 243 -3.44 -14.39 -5.17
N GLY A 244 -3.46 -13.06 -4.96
CA GLY A 244 -4.34 -12.16 -5.69
C GLY A 244 -4.05 -12.12 -7.20
N ILE A 245 -2.78 -12.07 -7.59
CA ILE A 245 -2.36 -12.15 -9.01
C ILE A 245 -2.68 -13.54 -9.59
N ALA A 246 -2.46 -14.61 -8.81
CA ALA A 246 -2.74 -15.97 -9.26
C ALA A 246 -4.22 -16.18 -9.59
N THR A 247 -5.11 -15.60 -8.80
CA THR A 247 -6.58 -15.70 -9.00
C THR A 247 -7.06 -14.77 -10.09
N ALA A 248 -6.70 -13.48 -10.02
CA ALA A 248 -7.30 -12.46 -10.88
C ALA A 248 -6.67 -12.38 -12.30
N LEU A 249 -5.38 -12.75 -12.43
CA LEU A 249 -4.63 -12.64 -13.68
C LEU A 249 -3.83 -13.92 -14.01
N PRO A 250 -4.48 -15.10 -14.12
CA PRO A 250 -3.79 -16.39 -14.25
C PRO A 250 -2.94 -16.48 -15.52
N ARG A 251 -3.41 -15.93 -16.65
CA ARG A 251 -2.65 -15.93 -17.92
C ARG A 251 -1.40 -15.05 -17.82
N PHE A 252 -1.53 -13.86 -17.24
CA PHE A 252 -0.39 -12.98 -16.99
C PHE A 252 0.63 -13.66 -16.06
N ARG A 253 0.16 -14.25 -14.96
CA ARG A 253 1.02 -14.98 -14.02
C ARG A 253 1.77 -16.11 -14.73
N TRP A 254 1.10 -16.90 -15.55
CA TRP A 254 1.73 -17.98 -16.30
C TRP A 254 2.86 -17.48 -17.21
N ALA A 255 2.60 -16.44 -18.00
CA ALA A 255 3.58 -15.86 -18.91
C ALA A 255 4.75 -15.15 -18.19
N ALA A 256 4.46 -14.44 -17.11
CA ALA A 256 5.45 -13.65 -16.39
C ALA A 256 6.16 -14.43 -15.26
N ARG A 257 5.76 -15.66 -14.94
CA ARG A 257 6.26 -16.46 -13.81
C ARG A 257 7.77 -16.44 -13.63
N PRO A 258 8.60 -16.59 -14.68
CA PRO A 258 10.07 -16.61 -14.54
C PRO A 258 10.65 -15.28 -14.05
N ILE A 259 9.92 -14.19 -14.22
CA ILE A 259 10.38 -12.83 -13.91
C ILE A 259 9.57 -12.14 -12.79
N LEU A 260 8.56 -12.81 -12.24
CA LEU A 260 7.82 -12.26 -11.11
C LEU A 260 8.73 -12.12 -9.88
N ARG A 261 8.49 -11.08 -9.10
CA ARG A 261 9.12 -10.86 -7.79
C ARG A 261 8.53 -11.82 -6.76
N THR A 262 9.31 -12.14 -5.75
CA THR A 262 8.76 -12.78 -4.55
C THR A 262 7.94 -11.76 -3.74
N PRO A 263 7.05 -12.21 -2.84
CA PRO A 263 6.35 -11.30 -1.93
C PRO A 263 7.30 -10.42 -1.10
N GLU A 264 8.44 -10.95 -0.67
CA GLU A 264 9.48 -10.23 0.08
C GLU A 264 10.11 -9.11 -0.76
N GLN A 265 10.42 -9.39 -2.03
CA GLN A 265 10.89 -8.37 -2.96
C GLN A 265 9.83 -7.29 -3.23
N GLY A 266 8.54 -7.65 -3.24
CA GLY A 266 7.44 -6.70 -3.33
C GLY A 266 7.26 -5.85 -2.07
N ALA A 267 7.56 -6.41 -0.91
CA ALA A 267 7.47 -5.75 0.39
C ALA A 267 8.68 -4.85 0.71
N ASP A 268 9.79 -5.01 0.01
CA ASP A 268 11.06 -4.34 0.32
C ASP A 268 10.91 -2.82 0.48
N THR A 269 10.27 -2.15 -0.47
CA THR A 269 10.06 -0.69 -0.39
C THR A 269 9.11 -0.29 0.74
N ILE A 270 8.13 -1.13 1.09
CA ILE A 270 7.24 -0.88 2.25
C ILE A 270 8.05 -0.85 3.53
N VAL A 271 8.89 -1.87 3.73
CA VAL A 271 9.73 -1.99 4.93
C VAL A 271 10.75 -0.85 4.99
N TRP A 272 11.36 -0.53 3.85
CA TRP A 272 12.30 0.58 3.78
C TRP A 272 11.62 1.92 4.11
N LEU A 273 10.45 2.21 3.54
CA LEU A 273 9.67 3.40 3.88
C LEU A 273 9.29 3.43 5.36
N ALA A 274 8.98 2.29 5.97
CA ALA A 274 8.67 2.20 7.38
C ALA A 274 9.87 2.49 8.29
N THR A 275 11.10 2.17 7.86
CA THR A 275 12.30 2.18 8.70
C THR A 275 13.32 3.26 8.35
N ALA A 276 13.29 3.83 7.15
CA ALA A 276 14.23 4.86 6.72
C ALA A 276 14.15 6.13 7.60
N ALA A 277 15.23 6.91 7.63
CA ALA A 277 15.26 8.18 8.33
C ALA A 277 14.24 9.17 7.73
N PRO A 278 13.43 9.88 8.53
CA PRO A 278 12.39 10.79 8.04
C PRO A 278 12.91 11.84 7.05
N GLU A 279 14.09 12.36 7.31
CA GLU A 279 14.74 13.43 6.53
C GLU A 279 15.01 13.01 5.07
N ARG A 280 15.01 11.71 4.79
CA ARG A 280 15.26 11.14 3.45
C ARG A 280 14.00 11.00 2.61
N LEU A 281 12.83 11.10 3.22
CA LEU A 281 11.59 10.64 2.60
C LEU A 281 10.70 11.79 2.09
N GLY A 282 10.62 12.92 2.83
CA GLY A 282 9.59 13.92 2.59
C GLY A 282 8.19 13.35 2.79
N SER A 283 7.20 13.90 2.06
CA SER A 283 5.82 13.41 2.07
C SER A 283 5.19 13.59 0.68
N GLY A 284 4.17 12.80 0.34
CA GLY A 284 3.45 12.89 -0.93
C GLY A 284 4.15 12.23 -2.12
N CYS A 285 5.27 11.54 -1.90
CA CYS A 285 6.01 10.90 -2.97
C CYS A 285 5.41 9.54 -3.36
N PHE A 286 5.57 9.21 -4.65
CA PHE A 286 5.31 7.88 -5.18
C PHE A 286 6.64 7.11 -5.35
N TRP A 287 6.70 5.90 -4.83
CA TRP A 287 7.94 5.13 -4.69
C TRP A 287 7.93 3.82 -5.47
N HIS A 288 9.09 3.47 -6.02
CA HIS A 288 9.38 2.13 -6.54
C HIS A 288 10.86 1.82 -6.35
N ASP A 289 11.15 0.65 -5.79
CA ASP A 289 12.51 0.19 -5.48
C ASP A 289 13.32 1.26 -4.72
N ARG A 290 12.76 1.70 -3.58
CA ARG A 290 13.33 2.69 -2.64
C ARG A 290 13.65 4.05 -3.25
N ARG A 291 13.05 4.39 -4.40
CA ARG A 291 13.28 5.67 -5.08
C ARG A 291 11.96 6.37 -5.41
N PRO A 292 11.93 7.71 -5.31
CA PRO A 292 10.82 8.48 -5.85
C PRO A 292 10.74 8.25 -7.37
N ARG A 293 9.52 8.05 -7.87
CA ARG A 293 9.23 7.84 -9.29
C ARG A 293 8.13 8.77 -9.76
N SER A 294 8.10 8.99 -11.08
CA SER A 294 6.96 9.68 -11.68
C SER A 294 5.68 8.90 -11.47
N GLU A 295 4.62 9.61 -11.14
CA GLU A 295 3.27 9.05 -11.08
C GLU A 295 2.70 8.79 -12.48
N TYR A 296 3.34 9.29 -13.53
CA TYR A 296 2.87 9.26 -14.91
C TYR A 296 3.94 8.66 -15.83
N ARG A 297 3.53 7.67 -16.63
CA ARG A 297 4.34 7.11 -17.72
C ARG A 297 3.76 7.43 -19.09
N LEU A 298 2.46 7.59 -19.19
CA LEU A 298 1.74 7.85 -20.45
C LEU A 298 1.19 9.29 -20.43
N PRO A 299 1.49 10.13 -21.44
CA PRO A 299 1.10 11.54 -21.43
C PRO A 299 -0.39 11.79 -21.21
N TRP A 300 -1.24 10.94 -21.80
CA TRP A 300 -2.70 11.08 -21.68
C TRP A 300 -3.27 10.72 -20.31
N THR A 301 -2.46 10.17 -19.41
CA THR A 301 -2.89 9.86 -18.04
C THR A 301 -2.61 10.99 -17.06
N ARG A 302 -1.94 12.06 -17.51
CA ARG A 302 -1.68 13.23 -16.68
C ARG A 302 -2.98 13.93 -16.33
N GLU A 303 -3.07 14.33 -15.07
CA GLU A 303 -4.12 15.16 -14.55
C GLU A 303 -3.48 16.35 -13.84
N ASP A 304 -3.61 17.50 -14.43
CA ASP A 304 -2.97 18.74 -13.97
C ASP A 304 -3.98 19.70 -13.31
N ASP A 305 -5.29 19.35 -13.32
CA ASP A 305 -6.32 20.15 -12.66
C ASP A 305 -6.40 19.83 -11.15
N PRO A 306 -6.02 20.75 -10.26
CA PRO A 306 -6.14 20.57 -8.82
C PRO A 306 -7.60 20.35 -8.35
N GLY A 307 -8.57 20.79 -9.14
CA GLY A 307 -10.00 20.60 -8.87
C GLY A 307 -10.39 19.12 -8.88
N VAL A 308 -9.80 18.33 -9.78
CA VAL A 308 -10.07 16.88 -9.86
C VAL A 308 -9.60 16.16 -8.58
N ALA A 309 -8.42 16.48 -8.09
CA ALA A 309 -7.90 15.89 -6.84
C ALA A 309 -8.74 16.29 -5.62
N ARG A 310 -9.18 17.56 -5.56
CA ARG A 310 -10.08 18.06 -4.52
C ARG A 310 -11.42 17.35 -4.56
N HIS A 311 -12.01 17.23 -5.73
CA HIS A 311 -13.29 16.52 -5.91
C HIS A 311 -13.20 15.04 -5.46
N LEU A 312 -12.10 14.35 -5.80
CA LEU A 312 -11.84 13.01 -5.32
C LEU A 312 -11.82 12.98 -3.78
N TRP A 313 -11.04 13.87 -3.16
CA TRP A 313 -10.95 13.96 -1.70
C TRP A 313 -12.33 14.12 -1.06
N GLU A 314 -13.11 15.10 -1.50
CA GLU A 314 -14.42 15.41 -0.95
C GLU A 314 -15.42 14.25 -1.14
N SER A 315 -15.36 13.56 -2.28
CA SER A 315 -16.21 12.40 -2.55
C SER A 315 -15.87 11.23 -1.62
N ILE A 316 -14.60 10.94 -1.42
CA ILE A 316 -14.17 9.85 -0.53
C ILE A 316 -14.40 10.21 0.94
N ASP A 317 -14.21 11.47 1.33
CA ASP A 317 -14.48 11.91 2.71
C ASP A 317 -15.97 11.79 3.06
N ARG A 318 -16.87 12.19 2.15
CA ARG A 318 -18.32 11.98 2.32
C ARG A 318 -18.68 10.50 2.42
N ALA A 319 -18.15 9.66 1.52
CA ALA A 319 -18.40 8.22 1.54
C ALA A 319 -17.85 7.54 2.81
N ALA A 320 -16.78 8.06 3.41
CA ALA A 320 -16.21 7.54 4.65
C ALA A 320 -17.01 7.98 5.89
N ALA A 321 -17.80 9.04 5.80
CA ALA A 321 -18.64 9.54 6.89
C ALA A 321 -19.96 8.76 7.02
N SER A 322 -20.47 8.19 5.92
CA SER A 322 -21.62 7.29 5.88
C SER A 322 -21.26 5.93 6.49
#